data_53ccc1d8b3def57d47b14b123169587e
#
_entry.id   53ccc1d8b3def57d47b14b123169587e
#
_cell.length_a   1.000
_cell.length_b   1.000
_cell.length_c   1.000
_cell.angle_alpha   90.00
_cell.angle_beta   90.00
_cell.angle_gamma   90.00
#
_symmetry.space_group_name_H-M   'P 1'
#
loop_
_entity.id
_entity.type
_entity.pdbx_description
1 polymer ?
#
loop_
_entity_poly.entity_id
_entity_poly.type
_entity_poly.pdbx_seq_one_letter_code
_entity_poly.pdbx_strand_id
1 'polypeptide(L)'
;MHIDLDYTVGSLRQGCDEIMMCCRGPIVEDSNLKAGKWGDYNCDLPPWTLEVIDFEGSDFVIWTGDNVAHVVEKTPLAAVKPTLLITQYFKKNYPNLVVIPI
;
A
#
# COMPACT_ATOMS: atom_id res chain seq x y z
N MET A 1 1.27 -8.09 -0.63
CA MET A 1 1.24 -6.78 0.07
C MET A 1 0.09 -5.95 -0.51
N HIS A 2 -0.97 -5.78 0.26
CA HIS A 2 -2.09 -4.94 -0.15
C HIS A 2 -1.75 -3.46 0.07
N ILE A 3 -1.89 -2.66 -0.97
CA ILE A 3 -1.58 -1.23 -0.96
C ILE A 3 -2.84 -0.42 -1.21
N ASP A 4 -3.14 0.48 -0.29
CA ASP A 4 -4.23 1.44 -0.44
C ASP A 4 -3.67 2.80 -0.90
N LEU A 5 -3.90 3.14 -2.17
CA LEU A 5 -3.43 4.40 -2.75
C LEU A 5 -4.10 5.63 -2.14
N ASP A 6 -5.24 5.45 -1.48
CA ASP A 6 -5.99 6.52 -0.84
C ASP A 6 -5.77 6.57 0.67
N TYR A 7 -4.79 5.82 1.18
CA TYR A 7 -4.42 5.87 2.59
C TYR A 7 -4.11 7.31 3.02
N THR A 8 -4.74 7.74 4.10
CA THR A 8 -4.61 9.10 4.60
C THR A 8 -4.01 9.10 6.01
N VAL A 9 -2.81 9.64 6.16
CA VAL A 9 -2.16 9.81 7.47
C VAL A 9 -3.00 10.72 8.35
N GLY A 10 -3.23 10.31 9.59
CA GLY A 10 -4.01 11.06 10.55
C GLY A 10 -5.53 10.91 10.41
N SER A 11 -6.01 10.14 9.44
CA SER A 11 -7.42 9.80 9.34
C SER A 11 -7.83 8.84 10.44
N LEU A 12 -9.14 8.68 10.63
CA LEU A 12 -9.67 7.70 11.56
C LEU A 12 -9.22 6.29 11.15
N ARG A 13 -8.70 5.55 12.10
CA ARG A 13 -8.42 4.11 11.93
C ARG A 13 -9.74 3.42 11.58
N GLN A 14 -9.72 2.58 10.55
CA GLN A 14 -10.95 1.98 10.02
C GLN A 14 -11.97 3.01 9.52
N GLY A 15 -11.49 4.04 8.83
CA GLY A 15 -12.32 5.17 8.39
C GLY A 15 -13.28 4.90 7.25
N CYS A 16 -13.31 3.67 6.71
CA CYS A 16 -14.26 3.30 5.64
C CYS A 16 -15.43 2.51 6.23
N ASP A 17 -15.24 1.23 6.34
CA ASP A 17 -16.20 0.25 6.83
C ASP A 17 -15.42 -0.80 7.62
N GLU A 18 -16.01 -1.36 8.65
CA GLU A 18 -15.39 -2.39 9.49
C GLU A 18 -14.85 -3.60 8.70
N ILE A 19 -15.39 -3.83 7.50
CA ILE A 19 -15.01 -4.94 6.63
C ILE A 19 -13.90 -4.54 5.65
N MET A 20 -13.69 -3.27 5.38
CA MET A 20 -12.87 -2.79 4.26
C MET A 20 -11.42 -2.44 4.61
N MET A 21 -10.93 -2.66 5.79
CA MET A 21 -9.52 -2.51 6.18
C MET A 21 -8.84 -1.26 5.59
N CYS A 22 -9.47 -0.11 5.65
CA CYS A 22 -8.93 1.11 5.09
C CYS A 22 -8.83 2.27 6.08
N CYS A 23 -7.83 3.11 5.90
CA CYS A 23 -7.62 4.34 6.64
C CYS A 23 -7.76 5.51 5.65
N ARG A 24 -8.97 5.95 5.44
CA ARG A 24 -9.34 7.03 4.52
C ARG A 24 -10.26 8.02 5.24
N GLY A 25 -10.41 9.19 4.70
CA GLY A 25 -11.37 10.16 5.18
C GLY A 25 -10.73 11.32 5.93
N PRO A 26 -11.53 12.06 6.72
CA PRO A 26 -11.04 13.27 7.37
C PRO A 26 -10.00 12.98 8.45
N ILE A 27 -9.10 13.94 8.62
CA ILE A 27 -8.14 13.94 9.73
C ILE A 27 -8.89 14.07 11.06
N VAL A 28 -8.52 13.24 12.04
CA VAL A 28 -9.08 13.31 13.39
C VAL A 28 -8.06 13.89 14.35
N GLU A 29 -8.54 14.51 15.43
CA GLU A 29 -7.68 15.16 16.42
C GLU A 29 -7.18 14.19 17.50
N ASP A 30 -7.98 13.18 17.87
CA ASP A 30 -7.59 12.21 18.88
C ASP A 30 -6.44 11.33 18.39
N SER A 31 -5.27 11.50 19.00
CA SER A 31 -4.06 10.77 18.63
C SER A 31 -4.17 9.25 18.77
N ASN A 32 -5.06 8.76 19.63
CA ASN A 32 -5.28 7.32 19.82
C ASN A 32 -6.09 6.69 18.67
N LEU A 33 -6.76 7.51 17.87
CA LEU A 33 -7.62 7.07 16.77
C LEU A 33 -7.02 7.36 15.39
N LYS A 34 -5.85 8.00 15.34
CA LYS A 34 -5.19 8.39 14.08
C LYS A 34 -4.46 7.23 13.42
N ALA A 35 -4.61 7.14 12.12
CA ALA A 35 -3.76 6.31 11.28
C ALA A 35 -2.33 6.87 11.22
N GLY A 36 -1.34 6.03 11.44
CA GLY A 36 0.07 6.40 11.41
C GLY A 36 0.62 6.60 9.99
N LYS A 37 1.79 7.26 9.92
CA LYS A 37 2.46 7.49 8.63
C LYS A 37 2.86 6.19 7.92
N TRP A 38 3.29 5.20 8.66
CA TRP A 38 3.82 3.93 8.12
C TRP A 38 2.81 2.79 8.11
N GLY A 39 1.58 3.11 8.36
CA GLY A 39 0.49 2.14 8.34
C GLY A 39 -0.28 2.06 9.65
N ASP A 40 -1.28 1.21 9.63
CA ASP A 40 -2.09 0.86 10.79
C ASP A 40 -2.52 -0.60 10.66
N TYR A 41 -2.58 -1.31 11.77
CA TYR A 41 -2.94 -2.74 11.78
C TYR A 41 -4.36 -3.01 11.28
N ASN A 42 -5.22 -1.99 11.26
CA ASN A 42 -6.59 -2.13 10.78
C ASN A 42 -6.75 -1.79 9.30
N CYS A 43 -5.67 -1.41 8.61
CA CYS A 43 -5.76 -0.87 7.26
C CYS A 43 -4.73 -1.51 6.34
N ASP A 44 -5.03 -1.49 5.04
CA ASP A 44 -4.05 -1.81 4.02
C ASP A 44 -2.92 -0.75 4.01
N LEU A 45 -1.78 -1.12 3.49
CA LEU A 45 -0.56 -0.33 3.59
C LEU A 45 -0.62 0.95 2.75
N PRO A 46 -0.03 2.04 3.23
CA PRO A 46 0.16 3.23 2.40
C PRO A 46 1.11 2.96 1.23
N PRO A 47 0.97 3.68 0.10
CA PRO A 47 1.77 3.43 -1.09
C PRO A 47 3.27 3.63 -0.89
N TRP A 48 3.67 4.46 0.05
CA TRP A 48 5.10 4.72 0.35
C TRP A 48 5.76 3.66 1.25
N THR A 49 5.05 2.62 1.64
CA THR A 49 5.64 1.52 2.45
C THR A 49 6.82 0.85 1.74
N LEU A 50 6.82 0.82 0.40
CA LEU A 50 7.95 0.28 -0.37
C LEU A 50 9.27 1.01 -0.08
N GLU A 51 9.23 2.28 0.28
CA GLU A 51 10.41 3.11 0.54
C GLU A 51 11.20 2.68 1.78
N VAL A 52 10.56 1.95 2.70
CA VAL A 52 11.21 1.46 3.93
C VAL A 52 11.76 0.05 3.80
N ILE A 53 11.50 -0.62 2.68
CA ILE A 53 12.02 -1.95 2.41
C ILE A 53 13.31 -1.81 1.62
N ASP A 54 14.39 -2.35 2.17
CA ASP A 54 15.68 -2.38 1.48
C ASP A 54 15.81 -3.68 0.70
N PHE A 55 15.87 -3.55 -0.62
CA PHE A 55 16.09 -4.68 -1.54
C PHE A 55 17.55 -4.77 -2.00
N GLU A 56 18.42 -3.87 -1.56
CA GLU A 56 19.83 -3.89 -1.91
C GLU A 56 20.49 -5.18 -1.40
N GLY A 57 21.31 -5.80 -2.23
CA GLY A 57 21.96 -7.07 -1.89
C GLY A 57 21.08 -8.31 -2.10
N SER A 58 19.84 -8.16 -2.51
CA SER A 58 19.01 -9.29 -2.91
C SER A 58 19.43 -9.82 -4.28
N ASP A 59 19.46 -11.13 -4.44
CA ASP A 59 19.77 -11.75 -5.73
C ASP A 59 18.58 -11.62 -6.70
N PHE A 60 17.38 -11.78 -6.18
CA PHE A 60 16.13 -11.60 -6.91
C PHE A 60 14.96 -11.35 -5.94
N VAL A 61 13.84 -10.88 -6.48
CA VAL A 61 12.60 -10.69 -5.72
C VAL A 61 11.50 -11.53 -6.37
N ILE A 62 10.78 -12.29 -5.56
CA ILE A 62 9.57 -12.98 -5.99
C ILE A 62 8.38 -12.10 -5.60
N TRP A 63 7.62 -11.68 -6.60
CA TRP A 63 6.41 -10.90 -6.39
C TRP A 63 5.18 -11.80 -6.53
N THR A 64 4.57 -12.10 -5.40
CA THR A 64 3.44 -13.03 -5.33
C THR A 64 2.07 -12.38 -5.63
N GLY A 65 2.07 -11.12 -6.07
CA GLY A 65 0.84 -10.40 -6.39
C GLY A 65 0.10 -9.90 -5.15
N ASP A 66 -1.22 -9.92 -5.21
CA ASP A 66 -2.12 -9.57 -4.11
C ASP A 66 -1.88 -8.15 -3.56
N ASN A 67 -1.78 -7.20 -4.50
CA ASN A 67 -1.41 -5.82 -4.16
C ASN A 67 -2.59 -4.83 -4.21
N VAL A 68 -3.79 -5.31 -4.46
CA VAL A 68 -5.01 -4.49 -4.46
C VAL A 68 -5.56 -4.36 -3.05
N ALA A 69 -5.99 -3.16 -2.66
CA ALA A 69 -6.60 -2.91 -1.35
C ALA A 69 -7.91 -3.70 -1.16
N HIS A 70 -8.26 -3.98 0.10
CA HIS A 70 -9.49 -4.69 0.49
C HIS A 70 -10.76 -3.83 0.38
N VAL A 71 -10.75 -2.81 -0.43
CA VAL A 71 -11.92 -1.97 -0.69
C VAL A 71 -12.59 -2.39 -1.97
N VAL A 72 -13.92 -2.27 -2.01
CA VAL A 72 -14.69 -2.55 -3.21
C VAL A 72 -14.47 -1.42 -4.22
N GLU A 73 -13.59 -1.68 -5.17
CA GLU A 73 -13.34 -0.75 -6.27
C GLU A 73 -14.11 -1.21 -7.50
N LYS A 74 -14.84 -0.27 -8.09
CA LYS A 74 -15.76 -0.58 -9.20
C LYS A 74 -15.12 -0.47 -10.58
N THR A 75 -13.85 -0.10 -10.66
CA THR A 75 -13.17 0.13 -11.93
C THR A 75 -11.97 -0.81 -12.11
N PRO A 76 -11.73 -1.32 -13.33
CA PRO A 76 -10.53 -2.13 -13.61
C PRO A 76 -9.23 -1.38 -13.32
N LEU A 77 -9.23 -0.06 -13.44
CA LEU A 77 -8.07 0.78 -13.17
C LEU A 77 -7.60 0.72 -11.71
N ALA A 78 -8.51 0.51 -10.78
CA ALA A 78 -8.20 0.36 -9.36
C ALA A 78 -7.29 -0.84 -9.08
N ALA A 79 -7.39 -1.91 -9.87
CA ALA A 79 -6.51 -3.07 -9.77
C ALA A 79 -5.14 -2.81 -10.42
N VAL A 80 -5.11 -2.01 -11.48
CA VAL A 80 -3.88 -1.75 -12.26
C VAL A 80 -2.95 -0.76 -11.55
N LYS A 81 -3.49 0.27 -10.91
CA LYS A 81 -2.69 1.33 -10.28
C LYS A 81 -1.67 0.83 -9.24
N PRO A 82 -2.03 -0.01 -8.27
CA PRO A 82 -1.06 -0.54 -7.32
C PRO A 82 0.05 -1.35 -7.99
N THR A 83 -0.31 -2.12 -9.00
CA THR A 83 0.65 -2.92 -9.79
C THR A 83 1.64 -2.02 -10.51
N LEU A 84 1.17 -0.95 -11.15
CA LEU A 84 2.04 0.03 -11.81
C LEU A 84 2.95 0.74 -10.83
N LEU A 85 2.45 1.11 -9.66
CA LEU A 85 3.25 1.75 -8.61
C LEU A 85 4.43 0.88 -8.20
N ILE A 86 4.20 -0.40 -7.93
CA ILE A 86 5.25 -1.36 -7.56
C ILE A 86 6.24 -1.53 -8.70
N THR A 87 5.75 -1.70 -9.93
CA THR A 87 6.59 -1.86 -11.12
C THR A 87 7.50 -0.66 -11.32
N GLN A 88 6.95 0.54 -11.24
CA GLN A 88 7.70 1.78 -11.40
C GLN A 88 8.73 1.99 -10.29
N TYR A 89 8.37 1.63 -9.06
CA TYR A 89 9.29 1.68 -7.93
C TYR A 89 10.54 0.84 -8.16
N PHE A 90 10.39 -0.42 -8.59
CA PHE A 90 11.53 -1.28 -8.89
C PHE A 90 12.35 -0.79 -10.08
N LYS A 91 11.71 -0.34 -11.15
CA LYS A 91 12.40 0.21 -12.31
C LYS A 91 13.25 1.43 -11.98
N LYS A 92 12.75 2.28 -11.10
CA LYS A 92 13.43 3.52 -10.72
C LYS A 92 14.57 3.27 -9.74
N ASN A 93 14.33 2.47 -8.70
CA ASN A 93 15.24 2.34 -7.57
C ASN A 93 16.17 1.13 -7.66
N TYR A 94 15.76 0.07 -8.37
CA TYR A 94 16.49 -1.19 -8.50
C TYR A 94 16.45 -1.69 -9.94
N PRO A 95 16.99 -0.93 -10.91
CA PRO A 95 16.85 -1.25 -12.35
C PRO A 95 17.53 -2.56 -12.76
N ASN A 96 18.51 -3.03 -12.00
CA ASN A 96 19.25 -4.26 -12.28
C ASN A 96 18.75 -5.47 -11.48
N LEU A 97 17.80 -5.26 -10.58
CA LEU A 97 17.24 -6.33 -9.76
C LEU A 97 16.23 -7.14 -10.57
N VAL A 98 16.38 -8.46 -10.56
CA VAL A 98 15.40 -9.35 -11.19
C VAL A 98 14.18 -9.47 -10.30
N VAL A 99 13.02 -9.08 -10.82
CA VAL A 99 11.73 -9.22 -10.13
C VAL A 99 10.90 -10.24 -10.90
N ILE A 100 10.51 -11.30 -10.24
CA ILE A 100 9.77 -12.42 -10.84
C ILE A 100 8.33 -12.37 -10.34
N PRO A 101 7.36 -11.93 -11.18
CA PRO A 101 5.95 -12.00 -10.83
C PRO A 101 5.43 -13.44 -10.95
N ILE A 102 4.60 -13.80 -10.02
CA ILE A 102 3.93 -15.11 -10.03
C ILE A 102 2.43 -14.92 -10.21
#